data_bffb06e0108644c82629d837c264a24e
#
_entry.id   bffb06e0108644c82629d837c264a24e
#
_cell.length_a   1.000
_cell.length_b   1.000
_cell.length_c   1.000
_cell.angle_alpha   90.00
_cell.angle_beta   90.00
_cell.angle_gamma   90.00
#
_symmetry.space_group_name_H-M   'P 1'
#
loop_
_entity.id
_entity.type
_entity.pdbx_description
1 polymer ?
#
loop_
_entity_poly.entity_id
_entity_poly.type
_entity_poly.pdbx_seq_one_letter_code
_entity_poly.pdbx_strand_id
1 'polypeptide(L)'
;MNIYIKDPSAVLDYKFDWKALANGNGSSNWLGSTETIATHVVTVDSGITKDSDAITDTNTSVTVWLSGGTAGQSYKITCRIVTSQGRTDERTIVIKVIDR
;
A
#
# COMPACT_ATOMS: atom_id res chain seq x y z
N MET A 1 -7.17 -8.57 4.94
CA MET A 1 -6.56 -8.19 3.64
C MET A 1 -7.56 -7.37 2.85
N ASN A 2 -7.14 -6.22 2.34
CA ASN A 2 -8.00 -5.34 1.57
C ASN A 2 -7.98 -5.72 0.10
N ILE A 3 -9.14 -5.66 -0.53
CA ILE A 3 -9.29 -5.96 -1.95
C ILE A 3 -9.78 -4.70 -2.65
N TYR A 4 -9.08 -4.30 -3.70
CA TYR A 4 -9.43 -3.13 -4.52
C TYR A 4 -9.68 -3.56 -5.94
N ILE A 5 -10.51 -2.81 -6.64
CA ILE A 5 -10.87 -3.06 -8.03
C ILE A 5 -10.18 -2.04 -8.92
N LYS A 6 -9.64 -2.48 -10.05
CA LYS A 6 -8.95 -1.63 -10.99
C LYS A 6 -9.35 -2.01 -12.40
N ASP A 7 -9.57 -1.00 -13.26
CA ASP A 7 -9.71 -1.19 -14.70
C ASP A 7 -8.33 -1.45 -15.33
N PRO A 8 -8.21 -2.34 -16.32
CA PRO A 8 -6.90 -2.62 -16.95
C PRO A 8 -6.20 -1.38 -17.52
N SER A 9 -6.97 -0.40 -17.98
CA SER A 9 -6.41 0.82 -18.57
C SER A 9 -6.21 1.95 -17.56
N ALA A 10 -6.62 1.75 -16.30
CA ALA A 10 -6.49 2.79 -15.28
C ALA A 10 -5.08 2.81 -14.69
N VAL A 11 -4.64 4.01 -14.34
CA VAL A 11 -3.43 4.24 -13.53
C VAL A 11 -3.91 4.83 -12.22
N LEU A 12 -3.77 4.07 -11.13
CA LEU A 12 -4.37 4.45 -9.85
C LEU A 12 -3.34 4.34 -8.74
N ASP A 13 -3.57 5.12 -7.69
CA ASP A 13 -2.78 5.06 -6.48
C ASP A 13 -3.52 4.32 -5.37
N TYR A 14 -2.76 3.61 -4.56
CA TYR A 14 -3.25 2.89 -3.41
C TYR A 14 -2.35 3.19 -2.23
N LYS A 15 -2.96 3.33 -1.04
CA LYS A 15 -2.22 3.74 0.16
C LYS A 15 -2.22 2.63 1.20
N PHE A 16 -1.03 2.37 1.75
CA PHE A 16 -0.85 1.59 2.97
C PHE A 16 -0.65 2.56 4.12
N ASP A 17 -1.61 2.62 5.04
CA ASP A 17 -1.60 3.62 6.10
C ASP A 17 -1.36 2.96 7.45
N TRP A 18 -0.25 3.33 8.10
CA TRP A 18 0.11 2.83 9.41
C TRP A 18 -0.13 3.84 10.53
N LYS A 19 -0.59 5.03 10.19
CA LYS A 19 -0.78 6.10 11.17
C LYS A 19 -1.91 5.78 12.12
N ALA A 20 -1.68 6.02 13.43
CA ALA A 20 -2.74 6.01 14.40
C ALA A 20 -3.72 7.15 14.13
N LEU A 21 -5.02 6.87 14.10
CA LEU A 21 -6.01 7.90 13.90
C LEU A 21 -6.25 8.64 15.21
N ALA A 22 -6.42 9.95 15.11
CA ALA A 22 -6.55 10.82 16.27
C ALA A 22 -7.77 10.47 17.13
N ASN A 23 -8.81 9.94 16.52
CA ASN A 23 -10.02 9.55 17.22
C ASN A 23 -10.05 8.06 17.62
N GLY A 24 -8.98 7.35 17.38
CA GLY A 24 -8.90 5.93 17.71
C GLY A 24 -9.77 5.01 16.87
N ASN A 25 -10.37 5.52 15.81
CA ASN A 25 -11.31 4.75 15.00
C ASN A 25 -10.67 4.01 13.84
N GLY A 26 -9.39 4.08 13.69
CA GLY A 26 -8.73 3.43 12.58
C GLY A 26 -8.23 2.06 12.92
N SER A 27 -7.99 1.28 11.89
CA SER A 27 -7.24 0.04 12.00
C SER A 27 -5.73 0.30 11.97
N SER A 28 -5.32 1.55 11.89
CA SER A 28 -3.94 1.95 11.64
C SER A 28 -3.25 2.50 12.88
N ASN A 29 -3.57 1.94 14.06
CA ASN A 29 -2.93 2.36 15.31
C ASN A 29 -1.57 1.71 15.52
N TRP A 30 -0.92 1.29 14.47
CA TRP A 30 0.31 0.51 14.59
C TRP A 30 1.51 1.40 14.93
N LEU A 31 1.63 2.58 14.30
CA LEU A 31 2.72 3.49 14.60
C LEU A 31 2.49 4.20 15.93
N GLY A 32 3.55 4.32 16.72
CA GLY A 32 3.54 5.18 17.89
C GLY A 32 3.42 6.65 17.51
N SER A 33 3.10 7.49 18.50
CA SER A 33 2.82 8.91 18.25
C SER A 33 3.99 9.66 17.63
N THR A 34 5.23 9.23 17.90
CA THR A 34 6.43 9.85 17.33
C THR A 34 7.17 8.95 16.37
N GLU A 35 6.60 7.80 16.07
CA GLU A 35 7.22 6.81 15.20
C GLU A 35 6.85 7.07 13.75
N THR A 36 7.83 7.00 12.86
CA THR A 36 7.63 7.22 11.43
C THR A 36 8.23 6.07 10.63
N ILE A 37 7.87 5.99 9.35
CA ILE A 37 8.44 5.02 8.43
C ILE A 37 9.82 5.52 8.00
N ALA A 38 10.85 4.71 8.25
CA ALA A 38 12.21 5.05 7.84
C ALA A 38 12.53 4.53 6.44
N THR A 39 12.13 3.29 6.13
CA THR A 39 12.35 2.68 4.81
C THR A 39 11.14 1.88 4.41
N HIS A 40 11.01 1.62 3.10
CA HIS A 40 9.92 0.82 2.58
C HIS A 40 10.35 0.05 1.34
N VAL A 41 9.68 -1.08 1.11
CA VAL A 41 9.83 -1.88 -0.11
C VAL A 41 8.44 -2.31 -0.55
N VAL A 42 8.07 -2.01 -1.80
CA VAL A 42 6.81 -2.46 -2.38
C VAL A 42 7.11 -3.51 -3.44
N THR A 43 6.49 -4.67 -3.28
CA THR A 43 6.62 -5.79 -4.21
C THR A 43 5.27 -6.04 -4.86
N VAL A 44 5.25 -6.23 -6.17
CA VAL A 44 4.03 -6.50 -6.93
C VAL A 44 4.14 -7.83 -7.64
N ASP A 45 3.00 -8.50 -7.82
CA ASP A 45 2.95 -9.73 -8.60
C ASP A 45 3.27 -9.44 -10.07
N SER A 46 3.76 -10.46 -10.76
CA SER A 46 4.01 -10.39 -12.18
C SER A 46 2.69 -10.15 -12.93
N GLY A 47 2.71 -9.26 -13.90
CA GLY A 47 1.54 -8.94 -14.73
C GLY A 47 0.88 -7.61 -14.42
N ILE A 48 1.19 -7.00 -13.29
CA ILE A 48 0.80 -5.63 -12.98
C ILE A 48 2.07 -4.80 -12.82
N THR A 49 2.01 -3.53 -13.12
CA THR A 49 3.19 -2.65 -13.12
C THR A 49 3.10 -1.67 -11.96
N LYS A 50 4.18 -1.60 -11.19
CA LYS A 50 4.36 -0.54 -10.22
C LYS A 50 5.05 0.63 -10.92
N ASP A 51 4.36 1.76 -11.05
CA ASP A 51 4.91 2.94 -11.69
C ASP A 51 5.80 3.73 -10.75
N SER A 52 5.36 3.87 -9.49
CA SER A 52 6.15 4.55 -8.47
C SER A 52 5.61 4.20 -7.08
N ASP A 53 6.41 4.48 -6.08
CA ASP A 53 5.99 4.42 -4.69
C ASP A 53 6.70 5.50 -3.90
N ALA A 54 6.09 5.93 -2.78
CA ALA A 54 6.67 6.96 -1.93
C ALA A 54 6.08 6.88 -0.53
N ILE A 55 6.89 7.29 0.44
CA ILE A 55 6.40 7.51 1.80
C ILE A 55 5.64 8.83 1.80
N THR A 56 4.43 8.83 2.35
CA THR A 56 3.52 9.97 2.32
C THR A 56 2.95 10.24 3.72
N ASP A 57 2.16 11.31 3.83
CA ASP A 57 1.44 11.68 5.06
C ASP A 57 2.38 11.85 6.26
N THR A 58 3.42 12.66 6.08
CA THR A 58 4.40 12.94 7.13
C THR A 58 5.07 11.64 7.63
N ASN A 59 5.43 10.78 6.67
CA ASN A 59 6.13 9.52 6.91
C ASN A 59 5.34 8.50 7.73
N THR A 60 4.02 8.46 7.52
CA THR A 60 3.16 7.50 8.23
C THR A 60 2.43 6.54 7.30
N SER A 61 2.54 6.73 6.00
CA SER A 61 1.93 5.84 5.02
C SER A 61 2.84 5.67 3.81
N VAL A 62 2.52 4.69 2.98
CA VAL A 62 3.19 4.46 1.70
C VAL A 62 2.12 4.48 0.62
N THR A 63 2.30 5.30 -0.40
CA THR A 63 1.42 5.37 -1.56
C THR A 63 2.13 4.71 -2.73
N VAL A 64 1.44 3.81 -3.42
CA VAL A 64 1.96 3.12 -4.60
C VAL A 64 1.07 3.41 -5.79
N TRP A 65 1.66 3.71 -6.94
CA TRP A 65 0.96 3.91 -8.20
C TRP A 65 1.09 2.66 -9.05
N LEU A 66 -0.03 2.15 -9.53
CA LEU A 66 -0.11 0.90 -10.28
C LEU A 66 -0.80 1.13 -11.61
N SER A 67 -0.31 0.44 -12.64
CA SER A 67 -0.91 0.43 -13.96
C SER A 67 -0.92 -0.99 -14.52
N GLY A 68 -1.64 -1.17 -15.61
CA GLY A 68 -1.70 -2.46 -16.30
C GLY A 68 -2.56 -3.48 -15.57
N GLY A 69 -2.18 -4.73 -15.71
CA GLY A 69 -2.96 -5.87 -15.23
C GLY A 69 -3.88 -6.42 -16.31
N THR A 70 -4.27 -7.68 -16.15
CA THR A 70 -5.14 -8.38 -17.08
C THR A 70 -6.52 -8.54 -16.45
N ALA A 71 -7.57 -8.18 -17.19
CA ALA A 71 -8.94 -8.35 -16.74
C ALA A 71 -9.21 -9.81 -16.34
N GLY A 72 -9.86 -10.00 -15.21
CA GLY A 72 -10.16 -11.32 -14.66
C GLY A 72 -9.07 -11.87 -13.74
N GLN A 73 -7.94 -11.18 -13.60
CA GLN A 73 -6.84 -11.61 -12.74
C GLN A 73 -6.79 -10.78 -11.46
N SER A 74 -6.20 -11.37 -10.42
CA SER A 74 -5.95 -10.68 -9.16
C SER A 74 -4.45 -10.67 -8.90
N TYR A 75 -3.97 -9.58 -8.32
CA TYR A 75 -2.54 -9.37 -8.06
C TYR A 75 -2.33 -8.97 -6.61
N LYS A 76 -1.30 -9.50 -5.99
CA LYS A 76 -0.92 -9.14 -4.63
C LYS A 76 0.11 -8.02 -4.67
N ILE A 77 -0.13 -7.03 -3.86
CA ILE A 77 0.78 -5.90 -3.68
C ILE A 77 1.19 -5.89 -2.21
N THR A 78 2.45 -6.09 -1.94
CA THR A 78 2.96 -6.21 -0.58
C THR A 78 3.87 -5.04 -0.26
N CYS A 79 3.62 -4.36 0.84
CA CYS A 79 4.45 -3.27 1.33
C CYS A 79 5.05 -3.64 2.67
N ARG A 80 6.38 -3.64 2.72
CA ARG A 80 7.15 -3.89 3.93
C ARG A 80 7.81 -2.59 4.36
N ILE A 81 7.69 -2.24 5.62
CA ILE A 81 8.31 -1.04 6.17
C ILE A 81 9.21 -1.38 7.35
N VAL A 82 10.20 -0.51 7.57
CA VAL A 82 10.99 -0.47 8.81
C VAL A 82 10.82 0.93 9.37
N THR A 83 10.48 1.02 10.66
CA THR A 83 10.19 2.30 11.29
C THR A 83 11.42 2.94 11.90
N SER A 84 11.26 4.20 12.31
CA SER A 84 12.29 4.93 13.04
C SER A 84 12.67 4.28 14.37
N GLN A 85 11.81 3.43 14.92
CA GLN A 85 12.06 2.68 16.15
C GLN A 85 12.64 1.29 15.89
N GLY A 86 12.91 0.95 14.63
CA GLY A 86 13.46 -0.36 14.27
C GLY A 86 12.45 -1.48 14.17
N ARG A 87 11.17 -1.18 14.17
CA ARG A 87 10.13 -2.18 13.98
C ARG A 87 9.88 -2.43 12.50
N THR A 88 9.55 -3.67 12.16
CA THR A 88 9.24 -4.07 10.78
C THR A 88 7.79 -4.56 10.72
N ASP A 89 7.07 -4.14 9.71
CA ASP A 89 5.73 -4.65 9.42
C ASP A 89 5.56 -4.82 7.92
N GLU A 90 4.65 -5.70 7.55
CA GLU A 90 4.36 -5.99 6.16
C GLU A 90 2.86 -6.13 5.99
N ARG A 91 2.31 -5.44 4.99
CA ARG A 91 0.90 -5.53 4.67
C ARG A 91 0.73 -5.85 3.20
N THR A 92 -0.32 -6.60 2.90
CA THR A 92 -0.64 -7.02 1.54
C THR A 92 -2.05 -6.59 1.20
N ILE A 93 -2.20 -6.02 0.00
CA ILE A 93 -3.52 -5.78 -0.59
C ILE A 93 -3.64 -6.62 -1.86
N VAL A 94 -4.87 -6.85 -2.28
CA VAL A 94 -5.17 -7.55 -3.54
C VAL A 94 -5.82 -6.57 -4.49
N ILE A 95 -5.30 -6.49 -5.70
CA ILE A 95 -5.87 -5.69 -6.78
C ILE A 95 -6.55 -6.65 -7.74
N LYS A 96 -7.88 -6.56 -7.83
CA LYS A 96 -8.66 -7.35 -8.77
C LYS A 96 -8.91 -6.51 -10.01
N VAL A 97 -8.41 -6.96 -11.13
CA VAL A 97 -8.54 -6.22 -12.39
C VAL A 97 -9.80 -6.68 -13.10
N ILE A 98 -10.69 -5.75 -13.34
CA ILE A 98 -11.98 -5.99 -13.97
C ILE A 98 -12.16 -5.00 -15.09
N ASP A 99 -12.61 -5.48 -16.23
CA ASP A 99 -12.95 -4.62 -17.36
C ASP A 99 -14.26 -3.87 -17.01
N ARG A 100 -14.15 -2.56 -16.89
CA ARG A 100 -15.25 -1.73 -16.37
C ARG A 100 -15.83 -0.83 -17.43
#